data_dea6398c60d6181344eed599652a1cd4
#
_entry.id   dea6398c60d6181344eed599652a1cd4
#
_cell.length_a   1.000
_cell.length_b   1.000
_cell.length_c   1.000
_cell.angle_alpha   90.00
_cell.angle_beta   90.00
_cell.angle_gamma   90.00
#
_symmetry.space_group_name_H-M   'P 1'
#
loop_
_entity.id
_entity.type
_entity.pdbx_description
1 polymer ?
#
loop_
_entity_poly.entity_id
_entity_poly.type
_entity_poly.pdbx_seq_one_letter_code
_entity_poly.pdbx_strand_id
1 'polypeptide(L)'
;GITLPNRTGLPTTMIRSYWELGDILHFDPDTARRNIELGYYDTRRAMGYLRGCAYAVSTDARSCEDAAAFDWKFTRLQKAVREKYPVTLTADAALLLANMKDAQLAPLEAAAEDAGVDPTVFYTTRTLAEAFLEKCDRERIESFAPLFEGSGNAAQAARAALLPNTFLQALVCRALTGPVLPEVIEE
;
A
#
# COMPACT_ATOMS: atom_id res chain seq x y z
N GLY A 1 9.22 0.13 -22.17
CA GLY A 1 10.46 0.18 -21.42
C GLY A 1 11.62 -0.15 -22.33
N ILE A 2 12.71 0.62 -22.29
CA ILE A 2 13.92 0.36 -23.06
C ILE A 2 14.64 -0.81 -22.38
N THR A 3 14.65 -1.98 -23.03
CA THR A 3 15.47 -3.10 -22.58
C THR A 3 16.86 -2.90 -23.20
N LEU A 4 17.84 -2.54 -22.38
CA LEU A 4 19.23 -2.47 -22.85
C LEU A 4 19.75 -3.91 -23.06
N PRO A 5 20.31 -4.23 -24.23
CA PRO A 5 20.85 -5.56 -24.47
C PRO A 5 22.06 -5.81 -23.55
N ASN A 6 22.05 -6.90 -22.82
CA ASN A 6 23.22 -7.34 -22.04
C ASN A 6 24.32 -7.83 -23.01
N ARG A 7 25.28 -6.97 -23.32
CA ARG A 7 26.39 -7.27 -24.22
C ARG A 7 27.59 -7.94 -23.52
N THR A 8 27.59 -8.00 -22.20
CA THR A 8 28.74 -8.49 -21.43
C THR A 8 28.64 -9.95 -21.06
N GLY A 9 27.49 -10.59 -21.22
CA GLY A 9 27.22 -11.97 -20.75
C GLY A 9 27.23 -12.13 -19.23
N LEU A 10 27.40 -11.05 -18.47
CA LEU A 10 27.38 -11.06 -17.01
C LEU A 10 25.93 -11.00 -16.50
N PRO A 11 25.64 -11.62 -15.34
CA PRO A 11 24.34 -11.45 -14.69
C PRO A 11 24.05 -9.98 -14.42
N THR A 12 22.95 -9.46 -14.93
CA THR A 12 22.60 -8.04 -14.80
C THR A 12 21.23 -7.90 -14.16
N THR A 13 21.14 -7.15 -13.08
CA THR A 13 19.88 -6.80 -12.42
C THR A 13 19.56 -5.34 -12.75
N MET A 14 18.41 -5.12 -13.39
CA MET A 14 17.92 -3.77 -13.64
C MET A 14 17.09 -3.32 -12.44
N ILE A 15 17.49 -2.24 -11.80
CA ILE A 15 16.77 -1.58 -10.71
C ILE A 15 16.02 -0.40 -11.32
N ARG A 16 14.69 -0.36 -11.08
CA ARG A 16 13.82 0.75 -11.49
C ARG A 16 13.25 1.39 -10.25
N SER A 17 13.31 2.71 -10.20
CA SER A 17 12.64 3.45 -9.15
C SER A 17 11.12 3.29 -9.27
N TYR A 18 10.45 3.12 -8.13
CA TYR A 18 9.00 3.21 -8.02
C TYR A 18 8.56 4.68 -8.11
N TRP A 19 9.26 5.56 -7.41
CA TRP A 19 8.97 6.97 -7.34
C TRP A 19 9.54 7.74 -8.53
N GLU A 20 8.82 8.78 -8.95
CA GLU A 20 9.36 9.72 -9.92
C GLU A 20 10.56 10.48 -9.32
N LEU A 21 11.66 10.49 -10.05
CA LEU A 21 12.91 11.11 -9.62
C LEU A 21 13.03 12.59 -10.07
N GLY A 22 11.98 13.11 -10.73
CA GLY A 22 11.96 14.46 -11.27
C GLY A 22 12.67 14.60 -12.63
N ASP A 23 12.82 15.85 -13.09
CA ASP A 23 13.46 16.18 -14.36
C ASP A 23 14.99 16.20 -14.19
N ILE A 24 15.71 15.61 -15.17
CA ILE A 24 17.19 15.58 -15.21
C ILE A 24 17.84 16.96 -15.33
N LEU A 25 17.07 17.97 -15.71
CA LEU A 25 17.56 19.35 -15.86
C LEU A 25 17.30 20.20 -14.59
N HIS A 26 16.62 19.67 -13.58
CA HIS A 26 16.33 20.39 -12.35
C HIS A 26 17.29 19.97 -11.24
N PHE A 27 18.30 20.79 -10.99
CA PHE A 27 19.31 20.52 -9.96
C PHE A 27 18.91 21.21 -8.64
N ASP A 28 18.01 20.56 -7.92
CA ASP A 28 17.63 20.95 -6.57
C ASP A 28 18.30 20.03 -5.54
N PRO A 29 19.01 20.57 -4.52
CA PRO A 29 19.74 19.76 -3.54
C PRO A 29 18.82 18.84 -2.71
N ASP A 30 17.59 19.26 -2.40
CA ASP A 30 16.65 18.46 -1.61
C ASP A 30 16.09 17.31 -2.45
N THR A 31 15.74 17.56 -3.70
CA THR A 31 15.38 16.53 -4.68
C THR A 31 16.53 15.53 -4.89
N ALA A 32 17.76 16.02 -5.01
CA ALA A 32 18.92 15.14 -5.16
C ALA A 32 19.12 14.23 -3.93
N ARG A 33 19.01 14.78 -2.72
CA ARG A 33 19.09 14.00 -1.48
C ARG A 33 17.99 12.93 -1.41
N ARG A 34 16.74 13.33 -1.66
CA ARG A 34 15.61 12.41 -1.74
C ARG A 34 15.87 11.27 -2.73
N ASN A 35 16.35 11.57 -3.92
CA ASN A 35 16.59 10.56 -4.96
C ASN A 35 17.73 9.59 -4.59
N ILE A 36 18.74 10.05 -3.87
CA ILE A 36 19.82 9.19 -3.34
C ILE A 36 19.25 8.19 -2.34
N GLU A 37 18.42 8.64 -1.39
CA GLU A 37 17.77 7.76 -0.41
C GLU A 37 16.86 6.73 -1.10
N LEU A 38 16.03 7.17 -2.04
CA LEU A 38 15.15 6.27 -2.80
C LEU A 38 15.95 5.23 -3.59
N GLY A 39 17.01 5.62 -4.27
CA GLY A 39 17.88 4.71 -5.01
C GLY A 39 18.62 3.71 -4.10
N TYR A 40 19.02 4.12 -2.91
CA TYR A 40 19.57 3.23 -1.90
C TYR A 40 18.55 2.16 -1.48
N TYR A 41 17.30 2.55 -1.19
CA TYR A 41 16.25 1.61 -0.83
C TYR A 41 15.85 0.70 -2.00
N ASP A 42 15.75 1.22 -3.22
CA ASP A 42 15.48 0.42 -4.42
C ASP A 42 16.52 -0.68 -4.61
N THR A 43 17.80 -0.34 -4.40
CA THR A 43 18.91 -1.31 -4.47
C THR A 43 18.77 -2.38 -3.40
N ARG A 44 18.49 -2.00 -2.17
CA ARG A 44 18.32 -2.95 -1.06
C ARG A 44 17.11 -3.89 -1.26
N ARG A 45 16.00 -3.38 -1.83
CA ARG A 45 14.84 -4.20 -2.21
C ARG A 45 15.19 -5.19 -3.32
N ALA A 46 15.91 -4.73 -4.34
CA ALA A 46 16.35 -5.60 -5.43
C ALA A 46 17.26 -6.73 -4.97
N MET A 47 18.03 -6.52 -3.90
CA MET A 47 18.90 -7.51 -3.25
C MET A 47 18.17 -8.38 -2.22
N GLY A 48 16.88 -8.14 -1.93
CA GLY A 48 16.09 -8.89 -0.96
C GLY A 48 16.35 -8.51 0.52
N TYR A 49 17.05 -7.41 0.79
CA TYR A 49 17.28 -6.93 2.16
C TYR A 49 16.11 -6.12 2.72
N LEU A 50 15.19 -5.69 1.86
CA LEU A 50 13.99 -4.96 2.23
C LEU A 50 12.77 -5.52 1.51
N ARG A 51 11.60 -5.35 2.12
CA ARG A 51 10.29 -5.60 1.55
C ARG A 51 9.66 -4.32 1.00
N GLY A 52 8.48 -4.49 0.40
CA GLY A 52 7.68 -3.42 -0.16
C GLY A 52 8.06 -3.06 -1.59
N CYS A 53 7.29 -2.14 -2.16
CA CYS A 53 7.51 -1.58 -3.49
C CYS A 53 7.74 -0.07 -3.43
N ALA A 54 6.81 0.64 -2.80
CA ALA A 54 6.84 2.08 -2.64
C ALA A 54 7.68 2.50 -1.44
N TYR A 55 7.62 1.74 -0.35
CA TYR A 55 8.30 2.03 0.91
C TYR A 55 9.40 1.02 1.23
N ALA A 56 10.38 1.46 2.00
CA ALA A 56 11.47 0.62 2.50
C ALA A 56 11.01 -0.06 3.81
N VAL A 57 10.54 -1.31 3.72
CA VAL A 57 10.01 -2.04 4.89
C VAL A 57 10.97 -3.14 5.32
N SER A 58 11.16 -3.27 6.63
CA SER A 58 12.02 -4.29 7.25
C SER A 58 11.59 -5.72 6.90
N THR A 59 12.60 -6.60 6.77
CA THR A 59 12.43 -8.05 6.60
C THR A 59 12.54 -8.83 7.92
N ASP A 60 12.62 -8.14 9.07
CA ASP A 60 12.68 -8.83 10.36
C ASP A 60 11.39 -9.62 10.63
N ALA A 61 11.51 -10.66 11.47
CA ALA A 61 10.41 -11.59 11.75
C ALA A 61 9.16 -10.87 12.25
N ARG A 62 9.31 -9.88 13.12
CA ARG A 62 8.19 -9.14 13.69
C ARG A 62 7.46 -8.31 12.63
N SER A 63 8.20 -7.64 11.75
CA SER A 63 7.61 -6.87 10.65
C SER A 63 6.88 -7.78 9.66
N CYS A 64 7.42 -8.99 9.40
CA CYS A 64 6.75 -9.99 8.56
C CYS A 64 5.46 -10.54 9.19
N GLU A 65 5.46 -10.81 10.50
CA GLU A 65 4.27 -11.22 11.24
C GLU A 65 3.19 -10.13 11.22
N ASP A 66 3.56 -8.88 11.48
CA ASP A 66 2.65 -7.75 11.45
C ASP A 66 2.04 -7.56 10.04
N ALA A 67 2.83 -7.77 8.97
CA ALA A 67 2.34 -7.73 7.58
C ALA A 67 1.33 -8.84 7.28
N ALA A 68 1.63 -10.07 7.70
CA ALA A 68 0.73 -11.20 7.50
C ALA A 68 -0.60 -11.02 8.29
N ALA A 69 -0.51 -10.51 9.52
CA ALA A 69 -1.68 -10.23 10.35
C ALA A 69 -2.55 -9.11 9.74
N PHE A 70 -1.92 -8.08 9.18
CA PHE A 70 -2.63 -7.01 8.47
C PHE A 70 -3.33 -7.55 7.21
N ASP A 71 -2.61 -8.27 6.36
CA ASP A 71 -3.13 -8.83 5.10
C ASP A 71 -4.33 -9.74 5.34
N TRP A 72 -4.25 -10.61 6.36
CA TRP A 72 -5.37 -11.46 6.75
C TRP A 72 -6.62 -10.67 7.15
N LYS A 73 -6.46 -9.63 7.99
CA LYS A 73 -7.58 -8.77 8.40
C LYS A 73 -8.16 -7.98 7.21
N PHE A 74 -7.29 -7.42 6.38
CA PHE A 74 -7.67 -6.64 5.21
C PHE A 74 -8.46 -7.49 4.21
N THR A 75 -7.96 -8.67 3.87
CA THR A 75 -8.59 -9.59 2.92
C THR A 75 -9.98 -10.04 3.42
N ARG A 76 -10.12 -10.37 4.71
CA ARG A 76 -11.43 -10.72 5.30
C ARG A 76 -12.41 -9.57 5.26
N LEU A 77 -11.97 -8.37 5.64
CA LEU A 77 -12.80 -7.17 5.62
C LEU A 77 -13.25 -6.84 4.19
N GLN A 78 -12.33 -6.88 3.24
CA GLN A 78 -12.62 -6.64 1.83
C GLN A 78 -13.65 -7.66 1.28
N LYS A 79 -13.48 -8.95 1.61
CA LYS A 79 -14.42 -10.01 1.23
C LYS A 79 -15.81 -9.73 1.80
N ALA A 80 -15.92 -9.47 3.10
CA ALA A 80 -17.20 -9.21 3.78
C ALA A 80 -17.95 -8.00 3.19
N VAL A 81 -17.22 -6.92 2.89
CA VAL A 81 -17.82 -5.73 2.25
C VAL A 81 -18.28 -6.05 0.82
N ARG A 82 -17.48 -6.78 0.04
CA ARG A 82 -17.83 -7.16 -1.33
C ARG A 82 -19.06 -8.08 -1.40
N GLU A 83 -19.20 -9.02 -0.49
CA GLU A 83 -20.35 -9.95 -0.43
C GLU A 83 -21.65 -9.22 -0.12
N LYS A 84 -21.59 -8.22 0.75
CA LYS A 84 -22.77 -7.46 1.15
C LYS A 84 -23.09 -6.30 0.21
N TYR A 85 -22.05 -5.65 -0.30
CA TYR A 85 -22.16 -4.52 -1.22
C TYR A 85 -21.29 -4.82 -2.44
N PRO A 86 -21.82 -4.83 -3.66
CA PRO A 86 -21.05 -5.08 -4.88
C PRO A 86 -20.14 -3.89 -5.23
N VAL A 87 -19.32 -3.48 -4.26
CA VAL A 87 -18.32 -2.44 -4.44
C VAL A 87 -17.05 -3.13 -4.92
N THR A 88 -16.69 -2.91 -6.17
CA THR A 88 -15.36 -3.26 -6.68
C THR A 88 -14.44 -2.07 -6.46
N LEU A 89 -13.25 -2.32 -5.93
CA LEU A 89 -12.13 -1.40 -6.16
C LEU A 89 -12.07 -1.18 -7.67
N THR A 90 -11.98 0.07 -8.11
CA THR A 90 -11.92 0.36 -9.55
C THR A 90 -10.77 -0.45 -10.17
N ALA A 91 -10.88 -0.72 -11.47
CA ALA A 91 -9.86 -1.48 -12.20
C ALA A 91 -8.46 -0.91 -12.00
N ASP A 92 -8.34 0.41 -11.85
CA ASP A 92 -7.05 1.09 -11.65
C ASP A 92 -6.44 0.79 -10.27
N ALA A 93 -7.22 0.83 -9.21
CA ALA A 93 -6.73 0.46 -7.87
C ALA A 93 -6.40 -1.04 -7.78
N ALA A 94 -7.23 -1.89 -8.36
CA ALA A 94 -6.97 -3.33 -8.44
C ALA A 94 -5.71 -3.63 -9.27
N LEU A 95 -5.48 -2.91 -10.38
CA LEU A 95 -4.31 -3.06 -11.22
C LEU A 95 -3.03 -2.57 -10.50
N LEU A 96 -3.13 -1.47 -9.77
CA LEU A 96 -2.02 -0.95 -8.96
C LEU A 96 -1.60 -1.98 -7.91
N LEU A 97 -2.55 -2.53 -7.15
CA LEU A 97 -2.29 -3.55 -6.14
C LEU A 97 -1.74 -4.85 -6.75
N ALA A 98 -2.24 -5.28 -7.93
CA ALA A 98 -1.78 -6.48 -8.61
C ALA A 98 -0.35 -6.37 -9.16
N ASN A 99 0.12 -5.17 -9.45
CA ASN A 99 1.48 -4.92 -9.94
C ASN A 99 2.52 -4.75 -8.82
N MET A 100 2.11 -4.68 -7.57
CA MET A 100 3.02 -4.59 -6.43
C MET A 100 3.64 -5.95 -6.13
N LYS A 101 4.96 -5.99 -5.98
CA LYS A 101 5.73 -7.23 -5.74
C LYS A 101 5.43 -7.86 -4.38
N ASP A 102 5.08 -7.05 -3.38
CA ASP A 102 4.74 -7.51 -2.04
C ASP A 102 3.22 -7.38 -1.82
N ALA A 103 2.49 -8.45 -2.15
CA ALA A 103 1.03 -8.46 -2.10
C ALA A 103 0.48 -8.19 -0.68
N GLN A 104 1.20 -8.60 0.37
CA GLN A 104 0.75 -8.40 1.76
C GLN A 104 0.81 -6.93 2.19
N LEU A 105 1.78 -6.19 1.68
CA LEU A 105 1.95 -4.77 2.00
C LEU A 105 1.25 -3.84 1.01
N ALA A 106 0.91 -4.34 -0.19
CA ALA A 106 0.37 -3.53 -1.28
C ALA A 106 -0.78 -2.59 -0.87
N PRO A 107 -1.82 -3.02 -0.13
CA PRO A 107 -2.89 -2.13 0.28
C PRO A 107 -2.44 -1.04 1.25
N LEU A 108 -1.54 -1.38 2.18
CA LEU A 108 -0.99 -0.43 3.14
C LEU A 108 -0.10 0.61 2.45
N GLU A 109 0.78 0.16 1.55
CA GLU A 109 1.66 1.05 0.78
C GLU A 109 0.86 2.02 -0.10
N ALA A 110 -0.16 1.54 -0.82
CA ALA A 110 -1.01 2.39 -1.64
C ALA A 110 -1.81 3.42 -0.81
N ALA A 111 -2.32 3.02 0.35
CA ALA A 111 -2.99 3.94 1.26
C ALA A 111 -2.03 4.98 1.87
N ALA A 112 -0.82 4.56 2.21
CA ALA A 112 0.23 5.44 2.75
C ALA A 112 0.71 6.45 1.69
N GLU A 113 0.85 6.02 0.43
CA GLU A 113 1.19 6.90 -0.70
C GLU A 113 0.13 8.00 -0.90
N ASP A 114 -1.15 7.62 -0.97
CA ASP A 114 -2.26 8.57 -1.11
C ASP A 114 -2.40 9.51 0.10
N ALA A 115 -2.02 9.06 1.31
CA ALA A 115 -1.96 9.88 2.51
C ALA A 115 -0.70 10.78 2.59
N GLY A 116 0.25 10.65 1.66
CA GLY A 116 1.48 11.42 1.62
C GLY A 116 2.49 11.07 2.71
N VAL A 117 2.58 9.78 3.07
CA VAL A 117 3.65 9.29 3.96
C VAL A 117 5.01 9.44 3.26
N ASP A 118 6.05 9.78 4.02
CA ASP A 118 7.39 10.03 3.47
C ASP A 118 8.07 8.73 3.00
N PRO A 119 8.38 8.56 1.70
CA PRO A 119 9.01 7.35 1.20
C PRO A 119 10.52 7.27 1.47
N THR A 120 11.14 8.33 1.98
CA THR A 120 12.57 8.37 2.27
C THR A 120 12.91 7.82 3.66
N VAL A 121 11.90 7.37 4.41
CA VAL A 121 12.05 6.80 5.74
C VAL A 121 12.07 5.27 5.66
N PHE A 122 12.89 4.65 6.50
CA PHE A 122 12.88 3.21 6.71
C PHE A 122 11.82 2.83 7.73
N TYR A 123 10.96 1.89 7.39
CA TYR A 123 9.83 1.44 8.20
C TYR A 123 9.93 -0.03 8.61
N THR A 124 9.30 -0.37 9.72
CA THR A 124 8.68 -1.68 9.94
C THR A 124 7.24 -1.63 9.45
N THR A 125 6.58 -2.78 9.29
CA THR A 125 5.14 -2.79 8.93
C THR A 125 4.31 -1.96 9.92
N ARG A 126 4.64 -2.06 11.23
CA ARG A 126 3.96 -1.31 12.28
C ARG A 126 4.16 0.19 12.14
N THR A 127 5.41 0.65 12.00
CA THR A 127 5.69 2.10 11.91
C THR A 127 5.16 2.72 10.62
N LEU A 128 5.07 1.95 9.52
CA LEU A 128 4.39 2.40 8.31
C LEU A 128 2.87 2.56 8.55
N ALA A 129 2.25 1.60 9.26
CA ALA A 129 0.84 1.69 9.63
C ALA A 129 0.57 2.90 10.55
N GLU A 130 1.43 3.14 11.54
CA GLU A 130 1.34 4.30 12.44
C GLU A 130 1.47 5.62 11.67
N ALA A 131 2.46 5.73 10.77
CA ALA A 131 2.65 6.90 9.92
C ALA A 131 1.44 7.16 8.98
N PHE A 132 0.83 6.10 8.44
CA PHE A 132 -0.40 6.22 7.68
C PHE A 132 -1.55 6.74 8.56
N LEU A 133 -1.77 6.14 9.74
CA LEU A 133 -2.85 6.52 10.65
C LEU A 133 -2.71 7.95 11.20
N GLU A 134 -1.50 8.48 11.26
CA GLU A 134 -1.23 9.87 11.63
C GLU A 134 -1.63 10.84 10.53
N LYS A 135 -1.41 10.47 9.26
CA LYS A 135 -1.63 11.35 8.10
C LYS A 135 -2.99 11.19 7.43
N CYS A 136 -3.68 10.07 7.63
CA CYS A 136 -4.95 9.82 6.98
C CYS A 136 -6.04 10.79 7.47
N ASP A 137 -6.88 11.26 6.56
CA ASP A 137 -8.05 12.11 6.85
C ASP A 137 -9.17 11.25 7.47
N ARG A 138 -9.21 11.22 8.80
CA ARG A 138 -10.17 10.41 9.55
C ARG A 138 -11.62 10.77 9.26
N GLU A 139 -11.95 12.05 9.10
CA GLU A 139 -13.32 12.50 8.83
C GLU A 139 -13.83 11.92 7.49
N ARG A 140 -12.98 11.96 6.48
CA ARG A 140 -13.32 11.39 5.16
C ARG A 140 -13.50 9.86 5.22
N ILE A 141 -12.61 9.15 5.92
CA ILE A 141 -12.66 7.68 6.02
C ILE A 141 -13.85 7.21 6.89
N GLU A 142 -14.19 7.91 7.98
CA GLU A 142 -15.33 7.57 8.84
C GLU A 142 -16.67 7.57 8.09
N SER A 143 -16.78 8.33 7.00
CA SER A 143 -17.98 8.31 6.16
C SER A 143 -18.29 6.93 5.55
N PHE A 144 -17.32 6.00 5.53
CA PHE A 144 -17.48 4.62 5.07
C PHE A 144 -17.72 3.61 6.20
N ALA A 145 -17.66 4.02 7.47
CA ALA A 145 -17.84 3.12 8.61
C ALA A 145 -19.13 2.25 8.53
N PRO A 146 -20.30 2.78 8.09
CA PRO A 146 -21.51 1.97 7.95
C PRO A 146 -21.37 0.78 7.00
N LEU A 147 -20.49 0.87 5.98
CA LEU A 147 -20.24 -0.27 5.08
C LEU A 147 -19.53 -1.42 5.80
N PHE A 148 -18.66 -1.11 6.75
CA PHE A 148 -17.91 -2.10 7.54
C PHE A 148 -18.74 -2.71 8.66
N GLU A 149 -19.73 -1.97 9.16
CA GLU A 149 -20.66 -2.39 10.21
C GLU A 149 -21.88 -3.13 9.65
N GLY A 150 -22.01 -3.16 8.34
CA GLY A 150 -23.13 -3.80 7.68
C GLY A 150 -24.43 -3.02 7.72
N SER A 151 -24.43 -1.77 8.14
CA SER A 151 -25.56 -0.84 8.16
C SER A 151 -25.56 0.11 6.94
N GLY A 152 -24.58 -0.02 6.03
CA GLY A 152 -24.44 0.81 4.85
C GLY A 152 -25.59 0.65 3.84
N ASN A 153 -25.77 1.66 3.01
CA ASN A 153 -26.78 1.72 1.96
C ASN A 153 -26.16 1.83 0.55
N ALA A 154 -27.00 1.76 -0.48
CA ALA A 154 -26.57 1.82 -1.88
C ALA A 154 -25.85 3.13 -2.24
N ALA A 155 -26.21 4.26 -1.62
CA ALA A 155 -25.55 5.54 -1.89
C ALA A 155 -24.12 5.56 -1.35
N GLN A 156 -23.89 4.96 -0.18
CA GLN A 156 -22.53 4.81 0.40
C GLN A 156 -21.68 3.85 -0.43
N ALA A 157 -22.27 2.74 -0.92
CA ALA A 157 -21.61 1.82 -1.83
C ALA A 157 -21.23 2.50 -3.15
N ALA A 158 -22.12 3.29 -3.74
CA ALA A 158 -21.82 4.07 -4.94
C ALA A 158 -20.72 5.11 -4.69
N ARG A 159 -20.72 5.78 -3.53
CA ARG A 159 -19.66 6.71 -3.14
C ARG A 159 -18.29 6.02 -3.02
N ALA A 160 -18.25 4.79 -2.50
CA ALA A 160 -17.01 4.02 -2.41
C ALA A 160 -16.44 3.70 -3.80
N ALA A 161 -17.30 3.41 -4.79
CA ALA A 161 -16.89 3.21 -6.17
C ALA A 161 -16.39 4.49 -6.87
N LEU A 162 -16.92 5.66 -6.47
CA LEU A 162 -16.51 6.96 -7.02
C LEU A 162 -15.24 7.52 -6.37
N LEU A 163 -14.91 7.08 -5.15
CA LEU A 163 -13.75 7.54 -4.38
C LEU A 163 -12.86 6.36 -3.97
N PRO A 164 -12.27 5.63 -4.93
CA PRO A 164 -11.59 4.35 -4.67
C PRO A 164 -10.40 4.48 -3.72
N ASN A 165 -9.61 5.55 -3.83
CA ASN A 165 -8.46 5.77 -2.95
C ASN A 165 -8.90 6.05 -1.51
N THR A 166 -9.89 6.91 -1.32
CA THR A 166 -10.44 7.19 0.01
C THR A 166 -11.09 5.94 0.63
N PHE A 167 -11.76 5.12 -0.20
CA PHE A 167 -12.32 3.86 0.26
C PHE A 167 -11.24 2.85 0.61
N LEU A 168 -10.15 2.78 -0.16
CA LEU A 168 -8.99 1.95 0.18
C LEU A 168 -8.36 2.38 1.51
N GLN A 169 -8.16 3.69 1.73
CA GLN A 169 -7.69 4.20 3.02
C GLN A 169 -8.62 3.80 4.17
N ALA A 170 -9.94 3.87 3.96
CA ALA A 170 -10.92 3.47 4.96
C ALA A 170 -10.85 1.96 5.29
N LEU A 171 -10.70 1.10 4.27
CA LEU A 171 -10.48 -0.34 4.45
C LEU A 171 -9.20 -0.62 5.22
N VAL A 172 -8.09 0.02 4.86
CA VAL A 172 -6.80 -0.13 5.54
C VAL A 172 -6.89 0.35 6.98
N CYS A 173 -7.44 1.53 7.22
CA CYS A 173 -7.64 2.06 8.57
C CYS A 173 -8.47 1.09 9.43
N ARG A 174 -9.59 0.56 8.90
CA ARG A 174 -10.44 -0.40 9.61
C ARG A 174 -9.72 -1.73 9.87
N ALA A 175 -8.92 -2.23 8.93
CA ALA A 175 -8.11 -3.44 9.13
C ALA A 175 -7.05 -3.28 10.22
N LEU A 176 -6.47 -2.06 10.35
CA LEU A 176 -5.46 -1.75 11.37
C LEU A 176 -6.08 -1.55 12.77
N THR A 177 -7.21 -0.85 12.87
CA THR A 177 -7.78 -0.37 14.15
C THR A 177 -9.02 -1.14 14.59
N GLY A 178 -9.69 -1.82 13.67
CA GLY A 178 -10.95 -2.50 13.96
C GLY A 178 -10.79 -3.82 14.73
N PRO A 179 -11.86 -4.26 15.39
CA PRO A 179 -11.89 -5.60 15.98
C PRO A 179 -11.74 -6.66 14.88
N VAL A 180 -11.20 -7.80 15.28
CA VAL A 180 -11.17 -8.98 14.41
C VAL A 180 -12.61 -9.41 14.16
N LEU A 181 -13.01 -9.49 12.89
CA LEU A 181 -14.34 -10.02 12.55
C LEU A 181 -14.44 -11.47 13.04
N PRO A 182 -15.56 -11.85 13.72
CA PRO A 182 -15.74 -13.23 14.15
C PRO A 182 -15.61 -14.18 12.97
N GLU A 183 -15.04 -15.36 13.23
CA GLU A 183 -14.98 -16.41 12.21
C GLU A 183 -16.41 -16.75 11.79
N VAL A 184 -16.71 -16.59 10.53
CA VAL A 184 -17.86 -17.25 9.92
C VAL A 184 -17.46 -18.72 9.85
N ILE A 185 -17.95 -19.51 10.79
CA ILE A 185 -17.85 -20.97 10.73
C ILE A 185 -18.68 -21.34 9.50
N GLU A 186 -17.99 -21.71 8.41
CA GLU A 186 -18.65 -22.36 7.28
C GLU A 186 -19.14 -23.73 7.79
N GLU A 187 -20.45 -23.85 7.98
CA GLU A 187 -21.13 -25.15 8.17
C GLU A 187 -21.26 -25.88 6.85
#